data_c5dc544e469ddacdac3e8ff75fb36f5b
#
_entry.id   c5dc544e469ddacdac3e8ff75fb36f5b
#
_cell.length_a   1.000
_cell.length_b   1.000
_cell.length_c   1.000
_cell.angle_alpha   90.00
_cell.angle_beta   90.00
_cell.angle_gamma   90.00
#
_symmetry.space_group_name_H-M   'P 1'
#
loop_
_entity.id
_entity.type
_entity.pdbx_description
1 polymer ?
#
loop_
_entity_poly.entity_id
_entity_poly.type
_entity_poly.pdbx_seq_one_letter_code
_entity_poly.pdbx_strand_id
1 'polypeptide(L)'
;VFHATEQVTDSIQVKGGEFVANYPNQLIYIPQRHQLLSYNLNENLYSIFDPYTQCWKGTQAPVKEHDYWNNTLVYNPSNSSLVSFGGYGHYHYNNKLLISYPYENTPQRHINLTNIHPRYSTSSVLVDSTLYIFGGRGCPSGRQELSPRNYYDLYSVNLFTQQVNKLWEAPQNP
;
A
#
# COMPACT_ATOMS: atom_id res chain seq x y z
N VAL A 1 6.17 -6.56 -21.55
CA VAL A 1 5.73 -7.66 -20.69
C VAL A 1 6.79 -8.76 -20.74
N PHE A 2 7.21 -9.28 -19.59
CA PHE A 2 8.17 -10.37 -19.51
C PHE A 2 7.43 -11.71 -19.43
N HIS A 3 7.72 -12.61 -20.37
CA HIS A 3 7.18 -13.97 -20.41
C HIS A 3 8.18 -14.92 -19.72
N ALA A 4 7.95 -15.24 -18.46
CA ALA A 4 8.89 -16.01 -17.64
C ALA A 4 9.20 -17.41 -18.19
N THR A 5 8.26 -18.04 -18.87
CA THR A 5 8.44 -19.36 -19.49
C THR A 5 9.23 -19.33 -20.79
N GLU A 6 9.17 -18.22 -21.53
CA GLU A 6 9.81 -18.07 -22.85
C GLU A 6 11.05 -17.17 -22.79
N GLN A 7 11.29 -16.53 -21.65
CA GLN A 7 12.35 -15.53 -21.45
C GLN A 7 12.32 -14.39 -22.50
N VAL A 8 11.13 -14.10 -23.00
CA VAL A 8 10.90 -13.04 -23.99
C VAL A 8 10.32 -11.82 -23.30
N THR A 9 10.83 -10.65 -23.64
CA THR A 9 10.28 -9.35 -23.22
C THR A 9 9.48 -8.77 -24.39
N ASP A 10 8.22 -8.45 -24.11
CA ASP A 10 7.35 -7.77 -25.06
C ASP A 10 6.97 -6.38 -24.52
N SER A 11 6.63 -5.47 -25.40
CA SER A 11 6.20 -4.11 -25.06
C SER A 11 4.82 -3.82 -25.59
N ILE A 12 4.01 -3.13 -24.79
CA ILE A 12 2.69 -2.65 -25.18
C ILE A 12 2.77 -1.15 -25.37
N GLN A 13 2.44 -0.68 -26.58
CA GLN A 13 2.34 0.75 -26.82
C GLN A 13 1.08 1.31 -26.17
N VAL A 14 1.25 2.28 -25.28
CA VAL A 14 0.13 3.02 -24.68
C VAL A 14 -0.43 4.00 -25.71
N LYS A 15 -1.73 3.92 -25.97
CA LYS A 15 -2.41 4.75 -26.96
C LYS A 15 -2.87 6.12 -26.44
N GLY A 16 -2.90 6.29 -25.12
CA GLY A 16 -3.27 7.56 -24.50
C GLY A 16 -3.86 7.40 -23.11
N GLY A 17 -4.43 8.50 -22.61
CA GLY A 17 -5.06 8.59 -21.31
C GLY A 17 -4.20 9.27 -20.25
N GLU A 18 -4.78 9.48 -19.08
CA GLU A 18 -4.12 10.11 -17.94
C GLU A 18 -3.44 9.07 -17.07
N PHE A 19 -2.13 9.13 -16.99
CA PHE A 19 -1.33 8.28 -16.13
C PHE A 19 -0.82 9.07 -14.93
N VAL A 20 -1.14 8.60 -13.73
CA VAL A 20 -0.58 9.16 -12.49
C VAL A 20 0.82 8.60 -12.28
N ALA A 21 1.83 9.42 -12.54
CA ALA A 21 3.25 9.08 -12.45
C ALA A 21 3.99 9.82 -11.33
N ASN A 22 3.28 10.44 -10.40
CA ASN A 22 3.89 11.21 -9.32
C ASN A 22 4.46 10.28 -8.24
N TYR A 23 5.66 10.57 -7.80
CA TYR A 23 6.25 9.85 -6.66
C TYR A 23 5.47 10.17 -5.36
N PRO A 24 5.18 9.18 -4.50
CA PRO A 24 5.49 7.75 -4.59
C PRO A 24 4.32 6.91 -5.15
N ASN A 25 4.30 6.70 -6.44
CA ASN A 25 3.37 5.78 -7.08
C ASN A 25 3.62 4.34 -6.70
N GLN A 26 2.55 3.57 -6.58
CA GLN A 26 2.61 2.11 -6.49
C GLN A 26 1.79 1.48 -7.61
N LEU A 27 2.36 0.48 -8.26
CA LEU A 27 1.72 -0.24 -9.35
C LEU A 27 1.21 -1.59 -8.85
N ILE A 28 -0.07 -1.85 -9.05
CA ILE A 28 -0.75 -3.06 -8.58
C ILE A 28 -1.46 -3.72 -9.76
N TYR A 29 -1.25 -5.03 -9.92
CA TYR A 29 -2.05 -5.83 -10.84
C TYR A 29 -3.32 -6.32 -10.15
N ILE A 30 -4.46 -6.18 -10.84
CA ILE A 30 -5.80 -6.61 -10.39
C ILE A 30 -6.21 -7.83 -11.21
N PRO A 31 -6.00 -9.06 -10.70
CA PRO A 31 -6.20 -10.29 -11.50
C PRO A 31 -7.64 -10.46 -12.01
N GLN A 32 -8.63 -10.16 -11.17
CA GLN A 32 -10.05 -10.34 -11.49
C GLN A 32 -10.54 -9.45 -12.64
N ARG A 33 -9.81 -8.37 -12.92
CA ARG A 33 -10.14 -7.38 -13.97
C ARG A 33 -9.12 -7.36 -15.10
N HIS A 34 -8.02 -8.13 -14.99
CA HIS A 34 -6.87 -8.05 -15.89
C HIS A 34 -6.36 -6.61 -16.10
N GLN A 35 -6.33 -5.82 -15.03
CA GLN A 35 -5.99 -4.40 -15.08
C GLN A 35 -4.74 -4.10 -14.25
N LEU A 36 -4.00 -3.07 -14.66
CA LEU A 36 -2.97 -2.45 -13.83
C LEU A 36 -3.55 -1.18 -13.20
N LEU A 37 -3.36 -1.05 -11.91
CA LEU A 37 -3.72 0.15 -11.14
C LEU A 37 -2.44 0.84 -10.71
N SER A 38 -2.26 2.09 -11.12
CA SER A 38 -1.25 3.00 -10.56
C SER A 38 -1.93 3.87 -9.51
N TYR A 39 -1.41 3.86 -8.29
CA TYR A 39 -2.01 4.56 -7.17
C TYR A 39 -1.00 5.39 -6.40
N ASN A 40 -1.35 6.64 -6.15
CA ASN A 40 -0.64 7.55 -5.26
C ASN A 40 -1.54 7.91 -4.09
N LEU A 41 -1.27 7.30 -2.93
CA LEU A 41 -2.11 7.48 -1.74
C LEU A 41 -2.07 8.91 -1.20
N ASN A 42 -0.91 9.59 -1.27
CA ASN A 42 -0.77 10.94 -0.73
C ASN A 42 -1.58 11.98 -1.51
N GLU A 43 -1.69 11.79 -2.81
CA GLU A 43 -2.47 12.67 -3.69
C GLU A 43 -3.89 12.15 -3.87
N ASN A 44 -4.15 10.93 -3.39
CA ASN A 44 -5.37 10.16 -3.65
C ASN A 44 -5.71 10.14 -5.15
N LEU A 45 -4.68 9.95 -5.96
CA LEU A 45 -4.76 9.84 -7.40
C LEU A 45 -4.59 8.41 -7.83
N TYR A 46 -5.39 7.95 -8.75
CA TYR A 46 -5.20 6.65 -9.37
C TYR A 46 -5.45 6.67 -10.86
N SER A 47 -4.79 5.78 -11.56
CA SER A 47 -5.00 5.52 -12.98
C SER A 47 -5.12 4.03 -13.21
N ILE A 48 -6.07 3.63 -14.02
CA ILE A 48 -6.32 2.24 -14.39
C ILE A 48 -5.92 2.05 -15.84
N PHE A 49 -5.04 1.10 -16.10
CA PHE A 49 -4.69 0.68 -17.45
C PHE A 49 -5.65 -0.42 -17.92
N ASP A 50 -6.29 -0.15 -19.03
CA ASP A 50 -7.13 -1.12 -19.73
C ASP A 50 -6.31 -1.76 -20.86
N PRO A 51 -5.98 -3.06 -20.79
CA PRO A 51 -5.15 -3.72 -21.79
C PRO A 51 -5.84 -3.89 -23.14
N TYR A 52 -7.16 -3.87 -23.20
CA TYR A 52 -7.92 -3.99 -24.44
C TYR A 52 -7.88 -2.70 -25.26
N THR A 53 -8.09 -1.58 -24.62
CA THR A 53 -8.01 -0.26 -25.27
C THR A 53 -6.60 0.30 -25.33
N GLN A 54 -5.67 -0.26 -24.52
CA GLN A 54 -4.30 0.20 -24.32
C GLN A 54 -4.22 1.66 -23.83
N CYS A 55 -5.23 2.10 -23.06
CA CYS A 55 -5.34 3.44 -22.53
C CYS A 55 -5.34 3.44 -21.01
N TRP A 56 -4.78 4.50 -20.44
CA TRP A 56 -4.95 4.82 -19.03
C TRP A 56 -6.20 5.65 -18.82
N LYS A 57 -6.92 5.39 -17.73
CA LYS A 57 -8.03 6.22 -17.25
C LYS A 57 -7.68 6.66 -15.84
N GLY A 58 -7.47 7.97 -15.67
CA GLY A 58 -7.19 8.58 -14.39
C GLY A 58 -8.46 9.07 -13.70
N THR A 59 -8.45 9.05 -12.39
CA THR A 59 -9.42 9.75 -11.56
C THR A 59 -8.71 10.43 -10.41
N GLN A 60 -9.25 11.58 -10.02
CA GLN A 60 -8.74 12.39 -8.94
C GLN A 60 -9.78 12.40 -7.83
N ALA A 61 -9.38 11.98 -6.64
CA ALA A 61 -10.23 12.15 -5.47
C ALA A 61 -9.86 13.44 -4.71
N PRO A 62 -10.81 14.06 -4.01
CA PRO A 62 -10.67 15.42 -3.50
C PRO A 62 -9.79 15.56 -2.24
N VAL A 63 -9.32 14.48 -1.65
CA VAL A 63 -8.60 14.52 -0.37
C VAL A 63 -7.12 14.23 -0.56
N LYS A 64 -6.28 15.20 -0.21
CA LYS A 64 -4.82 15.04 -0.14
C LYS A 64 -4.40 14.75 1.29
N GLU A 65 -3.83 13.57 1.51
CA GLU A 65 -3.22 13.19 2.78
C GLU A 65 -1.72 12.95 2.57
N HIS A 66 -0.87 13.81 3.12
CA HIS A 66 0.57 13.78 2.85
C HIS A 66 1.41 12.88 3.79
N ASP A 67 0.78 11.98 4.53
CA ASP A 67 1.42 11.21 5.61
C ASP A 67 1.72 9.75 5.25
N TYR A 68 1.68 9.39 3.95
CA TYR A 68 1.74 8.00 3.51
C TYR A 68 2.93 7.68 2.59
N TRP A 69 3.98 8.49 2.58
CA TRP A 69 5.17 8.16 1.80
C TRP A 69 5.77 6.84 2.26
N ASN A 70 6.14 5.98 1.31
CA ASN A 70 6.68 4.66 1.55
C ASN A 70 5.81 3.77 2.47
N ASN A 71 4.49 3.94 2.38
CA ASN A 71 3.53 2.99 2.93
C ASN A 71 3.63 1.65 2.21
N THR A 72 3.18 0.57 2.84
CA THR A 72 2.91 -0.67 2.11
C THR A 72 1.50 -0.67 1.56
N LEU A 73 1.27 -1.31 0.43
CA LEU A 73 -0.02 -1.35 -0.24
C LEU A 73 -0.26 -2.72 -0.85
N VAL A 74 -1.42 -3.32 -0.55
CA VAL A 74 -1.86 -4.60 -1.09
C VAL A 74 -3.29 -4.51 -1.60
N TYR A 75 -3.60 -5.30 -2.62
CA TYR A 75 -4.96 -5.44 -3.12
C TYR A 75 -5.69 -6.58 -2.41
N ASN A 76 -6.93 -6.31 -2.00
CA ASN A 76 -7.84 -7.31 -1.44
C ASN A 76 -8.84 -7.79 -2.52
N PRO A 77 -8.67 -9.00 -3.03
CA PRO A 77 -9.52 -9.52 -4.10
C PRO A 77 -10.95 -9.82 -3.64
N SER A 78 -11.18 -10.03 -2.34
CA SER A 78 -12.49 -10.40 -1.81
C SER A 78 -13.53 -9.28 -1.93
N ASN A 79 -13.07 -8.02 -1.89
CA ASN A 79 -13.96 -6.85 -1.94
C ASN A 79 -13.40 -5.72 -2.81
N SER A 80 -12.42 -6.00 -3.66
CA SER A 80 -11.79 -5.04 -4.57
C SER A 80 -11.23 -3.78 -3.88
N SER A 81 -10.83 -3.88 -2.61
CA SER A 81 -10.22 -2.77 -1.87
C SER A 81 -8.71 -2.77 -1.95
N LEU A 82 -8.13 -1.60 -1.70
CA LEU A 82 -6.72 -1.42 -1.42
C LEU A 82 -6.50 -1.27 0.07
N VAL A 83 -5.57 -2.03 0.62
CA VAL A 83 -5.21 -2.00 2.03
C VAL A 83 -3.79 -1.48 2.15
N SER A 84 -3.62 -0.38 2.85
CA SER A 84 -2.35 0.29 3.08
C SER A 84 -2.03 0.37 4.56
N PHE A 85 -0.75 0.23 4.91
CA PHE A 85 -0.31 0.40 6.29
C PHE A 85 0.94 1.27 6.39
N GLY A 86 0.99 2.08 7.45
CA GLY A 86 2.14 2.89 7.80
C GLY A 86 2.38 4.04 6.83
N GLY A 87 3.59 4.53 6.82
CA GLY A 87 4.03 5.62 5.97
C GLY A 87 4.66 6.75 6.77
N TYR A 88 5.13 7.74 6.02
CA TYR A 88 5.85 8.89 6.53
C TYR A 88 5.33 10.18 5.88
N GLY A 89 5.28 11.25 6.64
CA GLY A 89 4.99 12.59 6.14
C GLY A 89 5.03 13.62 7.25
N HIS A 90 5.28 14.88 6.91
CA HIS A 90 5.31 16.00 7.86
C HIS A 90 6.10 15.70 9.15
N TYR A 91 7.28 15.06 9.01
CA TYR A 91 8.17 14.68 10.12
C TYR A 91 7.59 13.63 11.09
N HIS A 92 6.54 12.89 10.66
CA HIS A 92 5.92 11.84 11.44
C HIS A 92 5.90 10.51 10.68
N TYR A 93 6.12 9.41 11.41
CA TYR A 93 5.76 8.06 11.00
C TYR A 93 4.35 7.77 11.48
N ASN A 94 3.61 6.96 10.75
CA ASN A 94 2.29 6.58 11.19
C ASN A 94 2.13 5.05 11.34
N ASN A 95 1.10 4.63 12.05
CA ASN A 95 0.66 3.25 12.23
C ASN A 95 -0.79 3.07 11.77
N LYS A 96 -1.22 3.89 10.83
CA LYS A 96 -2.58 3.85 10.29
C LYS A 96 -2.69 2.71 9.29
N LEU A 97 -3.78 1.96 9.39
CA LEU A 97 -4.28 1.08 8.36
C LEU A 97 -5.36 1.82 7.60
N LEU A 98 -5.22 1.91 6.30
CA LEU A 98 -6.17 2.58 5.42
C LEU A 98 -6.76 1.55 4.45
N ILE A 99 -8.08 1.53 4.34
CA ILE A 99 -8.81 0.73 3.36
C ILE A 99 -9.51 1.68 2.40
N SER A 100 -9.17 1.61 1.12
CA SER A 100 -9.75 2.45 0.06
C SER A 100 -10.37 1.59 -1.04
N TYR A 101 -11.38 2.14 -1.71
CA TYR A 101 -12.17 1.44 -2.71
C TYR A 101 -12.09 2.19 -4.04
N PRO A 102 -11.05 1.92 -4.88
CA PRO A 102 -10.78 2.72 -6.09
C PRO A 102 -11.85 2.60 -7.16
N TYR A 103 -12.73 1.61 -7.07
CA TYR A 103 -13.81 1.38 -8.03
C TYR A 103 -15.20 1.84 -7.53
N GLU A 104 -15.25 2.37 -6.31
CA GLU A 104 -16.49 2.75 -5.65
C GLU A 104 -16.36 4.18 -5.10
N ASN A 105 -17.46 4.90 -5.08
CA ASN A 105 -17.51 6.21 -4.41
C ASN A 105 -17.77 6.03 -2.89
N THR A 106 -16.99 5.13 -2.27
CA THR A 106 -17.08 4.80 -0.85
C THR A 106 -15.99 5.51 -0.08
N PRO A 107 -16.29 6.14 1.06
CA PRO A 107 -15.29 6.79 1.90
C PRO A 107 -14.20 5.82 2.34
N GLN A 108 -12.98 6.31 2.40
CA GLN A 108 -11.85 5.57 2.94
C GLN A 108 -12.07 5.27 4.43
N ARG A 109 -11.64 4.09 4.87
CA ARG A 109 -11.71 3.69 6.27
C ARG A 109 -10.33 3.74 6.90
N HIS A 110 -10.19 4.51 7.98
CA HIS A 110 -8.95 4.65 8.74
C HIS A 110 -9.03 3.87 10.05
N ILE A 111 -8.00 3.12 10.37
CA ILE A 111 -7.87 2.33 11.60
C ILE A 111 -6.48 2.59 12.19
N ASN A 112 -6.39 3.02 13.44
CA ASN A 112 -5.12 3.18 14.14
C ASN A 112 -4.70 1.85 14.79
N LEU A 113 -3.58 1.29 14.37
CA LEU A 113 -3.04 0.06 14.94
C LEU A 113 -2.06 0.38 16.08
N THR A 114 -2.60 0.76 17.23
CA THR A 114 -1.79 1.21 18.40
C THR A 114 -0.82 0.17 18.93
N ASN A 115 -1.03 -1.10 18.64
CA ASN A 115 -0.15 -2.22 19.02
C ASN A 115 1.07 -2.37 18.09
N ILE A 116 1.15 -1.60 17.01
CA ILE A 116 2.28 -1.58 16.09
C ILE A 116 2.89 -0.17 16.14
N HIS A 117 4.20 -0.09 16.38
CA HIS A 117 4.87 1.20 16.37
C HIS A 117 4.77 1.90 15.01
N PRO A 118 4.61 3.22 14.97
CA PRO A 118 4.61 4.01 13.74
C PRO A 118 5.87 3.77 12.91
N ARG A 119 5.68 3.52 11.59
CA ARG A 119 6.76 3.11 10.70
C ARG A 119 6.43 3.27 9.22
N TYR A 120 7.45 3.26 8.37
CA TYR A 120 7.36 3.25 6.92
C TYR A 120 8.25 2.15 6.32
N SER A 121 8.19 1.94 5.01
CA SER A 121 8.97 0.91 4.29
C SER A 121 8.81 -0.49 4.90
N THR A 122 7.60 -0.84 5.29
CA THR A 122 7.22 -2.19 5.68
C THR A 122 6.97 -3.05 4.46
N SER A 123 7.14 -4.37 4.59
CA SER A 123 6.62 -5.33 3.63
C SER A 123 5.30 -5.90 4.14
N SER A 124 4.35 -6.14 3.23
CA SER A 124 3.10 -6.77 3.64
C SER A 124 2.55 -7.73 2.59
N VAL A 125 1.75 -8.66 3.06
CA VAL A 125 0.98 -9.59 2.24
C VAL A 125 -0.39 -9.80 2.87
N LEU A 126 -1.41 -9.89 2.04
CA LEU A 126 -2.76 -10.22 2.47
C LEU A 126 -3.04 -11.69 2.14
N VAL A 127 -3.43 -12.47 3.13
CA VAL A 127 -3.91 -13.85 2.97
C VAL A 127 -5.31 -13.90 3.56
N ASP A 128 -6.29 -14.19 2.73
CA ASP A 128 -7.71 -14.12 3.07
C ASP A 128 -8.08 -12.74 3.66
N SER A 129 -8.42 -12.71 4.94
CA SER A 129 -8.74 -11.47 5.67
C SER A 129 -7.64 -10.99 6.61
N THR A 130 -6.47 -11.60 6.55
CA THR A 130 -5.36 -11.30 7.45
C THR A 130 -4.22 -10.61 6.70
N LEU A 131 -3.91 -9.39 7.11
CA LEU A 131 -2.75 -8.64 6.66
C LEU A 131 -1.55 -9.01 7.55
N TYR A 132 -0.51 -9.54 6.93
CA TYR A 132 0.79 -9.75 7.59
C TYR A 132 1.69 -8.56 7.29
N ILE A 133 2.32 -8.01 8.32
CA ILE A 133 3.18 -6.81 8.24
C ILE A 133 4.54 -7.18 8.81
N PHE A 134 5.59 -6.99 8.01
CA PHE A 134 6.96 -7.28 8.40
C PHE A 134 7.86 -6.05 8.35
N GLY A 135 8.63 -5.84 9.42
CA GLY A 135 9.75 -4.91 9.47
C GLY A 135 9.36 -3.45 9.33
N GLY A 136 10.22 -2.69 8.67
CA GLY A 136 10.09 -1.25 8.47
C GLY A 136 11.00 -0.41 9.35
N ARG A 137 10.93 0.92 9.19
CA ARG A 137 11.72 1.90 9.94
C ARG A 137 10.81 2.95 10.57
N GLY A 138 11.08 3.32 11.81
CA GLY A 138 10.29 4.31 12.53
C GLY A 138 10.71 4.43 13.98
N CYS A 139 9.85 5.01 14.81
CA CYS A 139 10.08 5.09 16.25
C CYS A 139 8.77 4.96 17.04
N PRO A 140 8.82 4.58 18.34
CA PRO A 140 7.62 4.39 19.15
C PRO A 140 6.73 5.64 19.27
N SER A 141 7.32 6.83 19.30
CA SER A 141 6.57 8.10 19.38
C SER A 141 5.97 8.55 18.05
N GLY A 142 6.36 7.96 16.93
CA GLY A 142 6.04 8.43 15.59
C GLY A 142 6.80 9.68 15.13
N ARG A 143 7.59 10.33 15.97
CA ARG A 143 8.32 11.54 15.62
C ARG A 143 9.67 11.25 15.01
N GLN A 144 9.98 11.87 13.88
CA GLN A 144 11.23 11.64 13.14
C GLN A 144 12.48 11.97 13.96
N GLU A 145 12.42 12.99 14.79
CA GLU A 145 13.58 13.46 15.55
C GLU A 145 14.02 12.50 16.67
N LEU A 146 13.18 11.54 17.03
CA LEU A 146 13.39 10.69 18.19
C LEU A 146 13.87 9.28 17.78
N SER A 147 15.17 9.16 17.51
CA SER A 147 15.90 7.89 17.38
C SER A 147 15.19 6.81 16.55
N PRO A 148 14.96 7.05 15.24
CA PRO A 148 14.34 6.05 14.38
C PRO A 148 15.22 4.82 14.27
N ARG A 149 14.59 3.63 14.31
CA ARG A 149 15.25 2.33 14.21
C ARG A 149 14.58 1.44 13.19
N ASN A 150 15.30 0.43 12.72
CA ASN A 150 14.71 -0.65 11.95
C ASN A 150 14.00 -1.62 12.90
N TYR A 151 12.83 -2.07 12.47
CA TYR A 151 12.09 -3.13 13.15
C TYR A 151 12.30 -4.44 12.41
N TYR A 152 12.49 -5.50 13.16
CA TYR A 152 12.61 -6.88 12.65
C TYR A 152 11.57 -7.72 13.36
N ASP A 153 10.32 -7.44 13.08
CA ASP A 153 9.16 -8.06 13.71
C ASP A 153 8.10 -8.42 12.65
N LEU A 154 7.22 -9.35 12.99
CA LEU A 154 6.12 -9.80 12.15
C LEU A 154 4.83 -9.70 12.94
N TYR A 155 3.84 -9.04 12.34
CA TYR A 155 2.49 -8.93 12.88
C TYR A 155 1.47 -9.55 11.93
N SER A 156 0.36 -10.04 12.50
CA SER A 156 -0.87 -10.31 11.77
C SER A 156 -1.97 -9.35 12.23
N VAL A 157 -2.75 -8.85 11.27
CA VAL A 157 -3.88 -7.95 11.51
C VAL A 157 -5.10 -8.53 10.80
N ASN A 158 -6.12 -8.92 11.53
CA ASN A 158 -7.38 -9.34 10.94
C ASN A 158 -8.19 -8.09 10.53
N LEU A 159 -8.54 -7.97 9.24
CA LEU A 159 -9.19 -6.77 8.70
C LEU A 159 -10.65 -6.60 9.17
N PHE A 160 -11.32 -7.67 9.61
CA PHE A 160 -12.69 -7.61 10.10
C PHE A 160 -12.74 -7.32 11.60
N THR A 161 -12.02 -8.12 12.39
CA THR A 161 -12.04 -7.99 13.86
C THR A 161 -11.09 -6.94 14.39
N GLN A 162 -10.16 -6.45 13.55
CA GLN A 162 -9.07 -5.55 13.91
C GLN A 162 -8.12 -6.11 14.99
N GLN A 163 -8.16 -7.42 15.20
CA GLN A 163 -7.24 -8.08 16.13
C GLN A 163 -5.82 -8.04 15.56
N VAL A 164 -4.90 -7.59 16.40
CA VAL A 164 -3.46 -7.50 16.09
C VAL A 164 -2.70 -8.47 16.96
N ASN A 165 -1.89 -9.35 16.35
CA ASN A 165 -1.00 -10.25 17.06
C ASN A 165 0.43 -10.06 16.58
N LYS A 166 1.38 -9.94 17.51
CA LYS A 166 2.81 -10.06 17.19
C LYS A 166 3.13 -11.55 17.08
N LEU A 167 3.57 -11.97 15.90
CA LEU A 167 3.89 -13.37 15.61
C LEU A 167 5.37 -13.69 15.86
N TRP A 168 6.22 -12.71 15.60
CA TRP A 168 7.67 -12.90 15.73
C TRP A 168 8.37 -11.56 15.92
N GLU A 169 9.54 -11.60 16.57
CA GLU A 169 10.47 -10.47 16.67
C GLU A 169 11.89 -11.04 16.74
N ALA A 170 12.81 -10.44 16.00
CA ALA A 170 14.20 -10.83 16.10
C ALA A 170 14.73 -10.60 17.52
N PRO A 171 15.56 -11.51 18.06
CA PRO A 171 16.26 -11.26 19.31
C PRO A 171 17.03 -9.95 19.20
N GLN A 172 16.82 -9.05 20.15
CA GLN A 172 17.66 -7.86 20.24
C GLN A 172 19.06 -8.34 20.64
N ASN A 173 20.06 -8.13 19.78
CA ASN A 173 21.43 -8.27 20.21
C ASN A 173 21.68 -7.23 21.31
N PRO A 174 22.22 -7.62 22.45
CA PRO A 174 22.52 -6.73 23.56
C PRO A 174 23.51 -5.63 23.20
#